data_57d66d52d8f3cb7a1c75fc5c41f0b23e
#
_entry.id   57d66d52d8f3cb7a1c75fc5c41f0b23e
#
_cell.length_a   1.000
_cell.length_b   1.000
_cell.length_c   1.000
_cell.angle_alpha   90.00
_cell.angle_beta   90.00
_cell.angle_gamma   90.00
#
_symmetry.space_group_name_H-M   'P 1'
#
loop_
_entity.id
_entity.type
_entity.pdbx_description
1 polymer ?
#
loop_
_entity_poly.entity_id
_entity_poly.type
_entity_poly.pdbx_seq_one_letter_code
_entity_poly.pdbx_strand_id
1 'polypeptide(L)'
;LQKLVINDISYWDYLLNNKIHIDEILINKPDIVYYKNKLKKNKDTAQSGVITMNRPIFLDRLKIEEARVSIFDGKKDSLMLFTNHFSLEVDSITTNKKIIKNRLPVAFGAYKAQTDSVFVKVSDYENVTVENLRLENKNIVIADIHLYTKYSRTEHARIIPVEKDHYNLKIDSFLVKKVDFGFQNRKLFISGNSVKLKNPSLDIYRNKLVADDKTIKPLFSKMLRDIQFDLTLDSVNIDNAAIVYTEKVKKENKGGTINFKSLNANISNVSNTYKDSKKTQIKVDAIFMDSTPFTTDWTFDVNNPNDAFLFKADVGSLPAEDVNSFTVPNLKVQLEGEANKTYFTIDGNNTVSQVDLKINYDKFKINVLNKKGDKKNGFLSAIANVFVSKDSDKSEGDFREGSGEVKRDKTKSFFNYLWLNAEKGLKSSLTGGKN
;
A
#
# COMPACT_ATOMS: atom_id res chain seq x y z
N LEU A 1 24.98 -3.32 -26.88
CA LEU A 1 24.86 -2.08 -27.63
C LEU A 1 25.02 -2.37 -29.13
N GLN A 2 23.98 -2.11 -29.91
CA GLN A 2 24.05 -2.28 -31.36
C GLN A 2 24.59 -1.04 -32.07
N LYS A 3 24.17 0.16 -31.64
CA LYS A 3 24.54 1.41 -32.30
C LYS A 3 24.61 2.56 -31.29
N LEU A 4 25.62 3.39 -31.41
CA LEU A 4 25.74 4.69 -30.78
C LEU A 4 25.95 5.74 -31.88
N VAL A 5 25.10 6.76 -31.92
CA VAL A 5 25.20 7.85 -32.87
C VAL A 5 25.23 9.15 -32.09
N ILE A 6 26.13 10.02 -32.47
CA ILE A 6 26.19 11.42 -32.03
C ILE A 6 26.04 12.26 -33.27
N ASN A 7 24.95 13.01 -33.36
CA ASN A 7 24.64 13.86 -34.50
C ASN A 7 24.96 15.30 -34.17
N ASP A 8 25.55 15.96 -35.15
CA ASP A 8 25.74 17.42 -35.21
C ASP A 8 26.32 18.07 -33.93
N ILE A 9 27.63 17.86 -33.75
CA ILE A 9 28.39 18.61 -32.74
C ILE A 9 28.68 19.98 -33.30
N SER A 10 28.12 21.06 -32.70
CA SER A 10 28.29 22.42 -33.16
C SER A 10 29.73 22.91 -32.98
N TYR A 11 30.46 22.94 -34.07
CA TYR A 11 31.85 23.45 -34.10
C TYR A 11 31.91 24.95 -33.76
N TRP A 12 30.94 25.73 -34.23
CA TRP A 12 30.87 27.17 -33.96
C TRP A 12 30.60 27.49 -32.51
N ASP A 13 29.71 26.72 -31.84
CA ASP A 13 29.45 26.86 -30.42
C ASP A 13 30.68 26.55 -29.58
N TYR A 14 31.46 25.56 -29.98
CA TYR A 14 32.72 25.23 -29.32
C TYR A 14 33.75 26.31 -29.42
N LEU A 15 33.91 26.92 -30.60
CA LEU A 15 34.94 27.94 -30.87
C LEU A 15 34.53 29.36 -30.40
N LEU A 16 33.30 29.74 -30.68
CA LEU A 16 32.86 31.15 -30.48
C LEU A 16 32.12 31.35 -29.15
N ASN A 17 31.33 30.34 -28.71
CA ASN A 17 30.45 30.47 -27.56
C ASN A 17 30.98 29.74 -26.33
N ASN A 18 32.16 29.16 -26.39
CA ASN A 18 32.78 28.40 -25.29
C ASN A 18 31.85 27.37 -24.63
N LYS A 19 30.97 26.71 -25.41
CA LYS A 19 30.04 25.68 -24.99
C LYS A 19 30.16 24.44 -25.89
N ILE A 20 29.73 23.28 -25.38
CA ILE A 20 29.58 22.04 -26.15
C ILE A 20 28.08 21.89 -26.43
N HIS A 21 27.72 21.88 -27.71
CA HIS A 21 26.34 21.70 -28.15
C HIS A 21 26.26 20.49 -29.07
N ILE A 22 25.36 19.58 -28.76
CA ILE A 22 25.10 18.31 -29.48
C ILE A 22 23.60 18.27 -29.77
N ASP A 23 23.22 18.05 -31.02
CA ASP A 23 21.81 17.98 -31.38
C ASP A 23 21.17 16.71 -30.89
N GLU A 24 21.77 15.53 -31.14
CA GLU A 24 21.19 14.27 -30.73
C GLU A 24 22.25 13.23 -30.34
N ILE A 25 21.95 12.46 -29.28
CA ILE A 25 22.63 11.22 -28.96
C ILE A 25 21.59 10.08 -29.04
N LEU A 26 21.82 9.13 -29.93
CA LEU A 26 21.01 7.91 -30.06
C LEU A 26 21.79 6.69 -29.60
N ILE A 27 21.21 5.96 -28.66
CA ILE A 27 21.73 4.69 -28.11
C ILE A 27 20.71 3.60 -28.42
N ASN A 28 21.03 2.72 -29.33
CA ASN A 28 20.13 1.66 -29.80
C ASN A 28 20.50 0.31 -29.21
N LYS A 29 19.52 -0.37 -28.66
CA LYS A 29 19.59 -1.70 -28.01
C LYS A 29 20.77 -1.87 -27.04
N PRO A 30 20.94 -0.95 -26.08
CA PRO A 30 21.94 -1.17 -25.04
C PRO A 30 21.49 -2.31 -24.13
N ASP A 31 22.45 -3.18 -23.76
CA ASP A 31 22.28 -4.18 -22.71
C ASP A 31 23.07 -3.72 -21.49
N ILE A 32 22.32 -3.30 -20.46
CA ILE A 32 22.88 -2.68 -19.26
C ILE A 32 22.75 -3.66 -18.10
N VAL A 33 23.88 -4.10 -17.58
CA VAL A 33 23.95 -4.98 -16.40
C VAL A 33 24.61 -4.22 -15.25
N TYR A 34 23.90 -4.04 -14.17
CA TYR A 34 24.38 -3.34 -12.97
C TYR A 34 24.35 -4.25 -11.74
N TYR A 35 25.45 -4.29 -11.00
CA TYR A 35 25.59 -5.04 -9.76
C TYR A 35 25.65 -4.08 -8.58
N LYS A 36 24.56 -4.00 -7.83
CA LYS A 36 24.49 -3.23 -6.60
C LYS A 36 25.33 -3.90 -5.49
N ASN A 37 26.11 -3.13 -4.74
CA ASN A 37 26.92 -3.62 -3.60
C ASN A 37 28.06 -4.59 -3.96
N LYS A 38 28.44 -4.74 -5.22
CA LYS A 38 29.56 -5.61 -5.62
C LYS A 38 30.94 -5.01 -5.28
N LEU A 39 31.05 -3.70 -5.41
CA LEU A 39 32.28 -3.00 -5.06
C LEU A 39 32.30 -2.67 -3.56
N LYS A 40 33.31 -3.12 -2.83
CA LYS A 40 33.62 -2.60 -1.50
C LYS A 40 34.01 -1.11 -1.68
N LYS A 41 33.41 -0.22 -0.90
CA LYS A 41 33.92 1.15 -0.79
C LYS A 41 35.35 1.06 -0.29
N ASN A 42 36.34 1.30 -1.15
CA ASN A 42 37.70 1.57 -0.70
C ASN A 42 37.65 2.85 0.13
N LYS A 43 37.91 2.75 1.41
CA LYS A 43 37.95 3.91 2.32
C LYS A 43 39.04 4.92 1.92
N ASP A 44 40.02 4.51 1.12
CA ASP A 44 41.23 5.29 0.82
C ASP A 44 41.17 6.09 -0.48
N THR A 45 40.09 6.00 -1.28
CA THR A 45 39.93 6.77 -2.52
C THR A 45 38.71 7.68 -2.52
N ALA A 46 38.34 8.20 -1.36
CA ALA A 46 37.43 9.34 -1.27
C ALA A 46 38.15 10.68 -1.58
N GLN A 47 39.05 10.72 -2.54
CA GLN A 47 39.18 11.94 -3.31
C GLN A 47 37.90 12.05 -4.11
N SER A 48 36.93 12.82 -3.58
CA SER A 48 35.85 13.36 -4.40
C SER A 48 36.54 14.14 -5.52
N GLY A 49 36.75 13.47 -6.64
CA GLY A 49 37.16 14.16 -7.86
C GLY A 49 36.09 15.22 -8.10
N VAL A 50 36.42 16.48 -7.77
CA VAL A 50 35.58 17.61 -8.13
C VAL A 50 35.57 17.55 -9.65
N ILE A 51 34.48 17.06 -10.23
CA ILE A 51 34.31 17.13 -11.69
C ILE A 51 34.32 18.61 -12.02
N THR A 52 35.46 19.11 -12.52
CA THR A 52 35.59 20.47 -12.98
C THR A 52 35.15 20.52 -14.42
N MET A 53 34.00 21.07 -14.65
CA MET A 53 33.49 21.28 -15.99
C MET A 53 33.97 22.66 -16.46
N ASN A 54 34.75 22.69 -17.54
CA ASN A 54 35.28 23.93 -18.09
C ASN A 54 34.29 24.63 -19.01
N ARG A 55 33.40 23.88 -19.67
CA ARG A 55 32.42 24.38 -20.62
C ARG A 55 31.05 23.80 -20.29
N PRO A 56 29.95 24.58 -20.42
CA PRO A 56 28.60 24.02 -20.33
C PRO A 56 28.32 23.07 -21.50
N ILE A 57 27.51 22.04 -21.25
CA ILE A 57 27.08 21.08 -22.26
C ILE A 57 25.58 21.27 -22.48
N PHE A 58 25.17 21.31 -23.71
CA PHE A 58 23.81 21.35 -24.21
C PHE A 58 23.63 20.13 -25.10
N LEU A 59 22.60 19.35 -24.87
CA LEU A 59 22.18 18.22 -25.70
C LEU A 59 20.68 18.40 -25.97
N ASP A 60 20.31 18.63 -27.22
CA ASP A 60 18.92 18.90 -27.57
C ASP A 60 18.07 17.67 -27.38
N ARG A 61 18.60 16.48 -27.72
CA ARG A 61 17.86 15.23 -27.57
C ARG A 61 18.75 14.04 -27.23
N LEU A 62 18.34 13.30 -26.20
CA LEU A 62 18.85 11.96 -25.89
C LEU A 62 17.76 10.93 -26.21
N LYS A 63 18.08 9.95 -27.04
CA LYS A 63 17.24 8.79 -27.31
C LYS A 63 17.93 7.49 -26.88
N ILE A 64 17.24 6.69 -26.09
CA ILE A 64 17.59 5.31 -25.81
C ILE A 64 16.46 4.46 -26.34
N GLU A 65 16.75 3.52 -27.23
CA GLU A 65 15.75 2.66 -27.86
C GLU A 65 16.00 1.19 -27.53
N GLU A 66 14.92 0.49 -27.22
CA GLU A 66 14.91 -0.97 -26.99
C GLU A 66 16.00 -1.48 -26.02
N ALA A 67 16.27 -0.74 -24.94
CA ALA A 67 17.24 -1.13 -23.95
C ALA A 67 16.78 -2.37 -23.16
N ARG A 68 17.73 -3.21 -22.82
CA ARG A 68 17.60 -4.23 -21.77
C ARG A 68 18.35 -3.73 -20.53
N VAL A 69 17.68 -3.74 -19.37
CA VAL A 69 18.32 -3.34 -18.10
C VAL A 69 18.14 -4.46 -17.08
N SER A 70 19.25 -4.91 -16.50
CA SER A 70 19.27 -5.93 -15.46
C SER A 70 20.02 -5.38 -14.25
N ILE A 71 19.40 -5.38 -13.08
CA ILE A 71 20.04 -4.98 -11.83
C ILE A 71 20.09 -6.19 -10.91
N PHE A 72 21.29 -6.55 -10.45
CA PHE A 72 21.55 -7.66 -9.54
C PHE A 72 22.00 -7.17 -8.16
N ASP A 73 21.64 -7.91 -7.11
CA ASP A 73 22.31 -7.79 -5.82
C ASP A 73 23.68 -8.47 -5.93
N GLY A 74 24.75 -7.69 -5.95
CA GLY A 74 26.10 -8.21 -6.11
C GLY A 74 26.61 -9.10 -4.96
N LYS A 75 25.90 -9.12 -3.81
CA LYS A 75 26.23 -10.03 -2.70
C LYS A 75 25.54 -11.38 -2.81
N LYS A 76 24.30 -11.40 -3.30
CA LYS A 76 23.44 -12.58 -3.41
C LYS A 76 23.37 -13.15 -4.82
N ASP A 77 23.97 -12.47 -5.79
CA ASP A 77 23.87 -12.74 -7.24
C ASP A 77 22.42 -12.98 -7.70
N SER A 78 21.48 -12.23 -7.12
CA SER A 78 20.07 -12.37 -7.39
C SER A 78 19.53 -11.17 -8.17
N LEU A 79 18.72 -11.44 -9.19
CA LEU A 79 18.05 -10.42 -9.98
C LEU A 79 17.12 -9.58 -9.08
N MET A 80 17.29 -8.28 -9.11
CA MET A 80 16.48 -7.30 -8.36
C MET A 80 15.51 -6.55 -9.24
N LEU A 81 15.94 -6.18 -10.45
CA LEU A 81 15.12 -5.49 -11.43
C LEU A 81 15.50 -5.98 -12.82
N PHE A 82 14.50 -6.16 -13.63
CA PHE A 82 14.67 -6.45 -15.05
C PHE A 82 13.63 -5.67 -15.86
N THR A 83 14.05 -5.07 -16.97
CA THR A 83 13.15 -4.53 -17.98
C THR A 83 13.69 -4.79 -19.37
N ASN A 84 12.80 -4.98 -20.31
CA ASN A 84 13.11 -5.23 -21.71
C ASN A 84 12.36 -4.24 -22.60
N HIS A 85 12.92 -3.94 -23.78
CA HIS A 85 12.39 -2.92 -24.72
C HIS A 85 12.16 -1.55 -24.07
N PHE A 86 13.00 -1.20 -23.10
CA PHE A 86 12.92 0.11 -22.46
C PHE A 86 13.39 1.17 -23.45
N SER A 87 12.56 2.19 -23.66
CA SER A 87 12.88 3.36 -24.48
C SER A 87 12.71 4.63 -23.67
N LEU A 88 13.62 5.56 -23.84
CA LEU A 88 13.65 6.86 -23.18
C LEU A 88 14.01 7.94 -24.18
N GLU A 89 13.25 9.02 -24.20
CA GLU A 89 13.59 10.23 -24.92
C GLU A 89 13.56 11.41 -23.94
N VAL A 90 14.59 12.23 -23.95
CA VAL A 90 14.74 13.41 -23.09
C VAL A 90 15.21 14.57 -23.95
N ASP A 91 14.49 15.69 -23.90
CA ASP A 91 14.82 16.91 -24.63
C ASP A 91 15.50 17.95 -23.74
N SER A 92 16.28 18.82 -24.35
CA SER A 92 16.88 20.02 -23.73
C SER A 92 17.72 19.73 -22.49
N ILE A 93 18.61 18.74 -22.59
CA ILE A 93 19.50 18.37 -21.49
C ILE A 93 20.64 19.41 -21.40
N THR A 94 20.82 19.96 -20.21
CA THR A 94 21.89 20.94 -19.96
C THR A 94 22.63 20.60 -18.68
N THR A 95 23.94 20.86 -18.70
CA THR A 95 24.75 20.84 -17.49
C THR A 95 25.83 21.92 -17.52
N ASN A 96 26.22 22.42 -16.35
CA ASN A 96 27.25 23.46 -16.19
C ASN A 96 27.91 23.34 -14.80
N LYS A 97 28.86 24.22 -14.49
CA LYS A 97 29.61 24.24 -13.21
C LYS A 97 28.71 24.23 -11.96
N LYS A 98 27.48 24.75 -12.03
CA LYS A 98 26.54 24.82 -10.93
C LYS A 98 25.70 23.52 -10.87
N ILE A 99 25.12 23.11 -12.02
CA ILE A 99 24.21 21.98 -12.14
C ILE A 99 24.93 20.65 -11.85
N ILE A 100 26.19 20.51 -12.31
CA ILE A 100 26.97 19.26 -12.11
C ILE A 100 27.16 18.88 -10.64
N LYS A 101 27.03 19.86 -9.72
CA LYS A 101 27.12 19.63 -8.27
C LYS A 101 25.83 19.15 -7.64
N ASN A 102 24.73 19.15 -8.36
CA ASN A 102 23.44 18.67 -7.90
C ASN A 102 23.45 17.13 -7.84
N ARG A 103 22.54 16.56 -7.07
CA ARG A 103 22.37 15.09 -7.01
C ARG A 103 21.95 14.53 -8.37
N LEU A 104 21.16 15.26 -9.15
CA LEU A 104 20.98 15.06 -10.58
C LEU A 104 21.84 16.09 -11.31
N PRO A 105 22.95 15.68 -11.94
CA PRO A 105 23.94 16.61 -12.48
C PRO A 105 23.54 17.20 -13.83
N VAL A 106 22.28 17.12 -14.20
CA VAL A 106 21.69 17.67 -15.43
C VAL A 106 20.36 18.35 -15.12
N ALA A 107 20.02 19.36 -15.88
CA ALA A 107 18.66 19.86 -16.06
C ALA A 107 18.14 19.38 -17.41
N PHE A 108 16.85 19.13 -17.54
CA PHE A 108 16.23 18.63 -18.76
C PHE A 108 14.82 19.22 -18.94
N GLY A 109 14.35 19.20 -20.18
CA GLY A 109 13.01 19.62 -20.57
C GLY A 109 11.98 18.50 -20.56
N ALA A 110 11.32 18.30 -21.69
CA ALA A 110 10.35 17.22 -21.85
C ALA A 110 11.02 15.84 -21.83
N TYR A 111 10.27 14.84 -21.38
CA TYR A 111 10.75 13.47 -21.38
C TYR A 111 9.59 12.50 -21.57
N LYS A 112 9.87 11.37 -22.20
CA LYS A 112 8.97 10.24 -22.31
C LYS A 112 9.75 8.94 -22.14
N ALA A 113 9.12 7.96 -21.50
CA ALA A 113 9.69 6.64 -21.31
C ALA A 113 8.62 5.58 -21.47
N GLN A 114 8.99 4.43 -22.00
CA GLN A 114 8.11 3.27 -22.12
C GLN A 114 8.89 1.97 -22.01
N THR A 115 8.18 0.92 -21.59
CA THR A 115 8.69 -0.45 -21.62
C THR A 115 7.52 -1.43 -21.63
N ASP A 116 7.72 -2.59 -22.25
CA ASP A 116 6.71 -3.63 -22.33
C ASP A 116 6.59 -4.43 -21.02
N SER A 117 7.68 -4.55 -20.28
CA SER A 117 7.68 -5.34 -19.05
C SER A 117 8.70 -4.86 -18.04
N VAL A 118 8.32 -4.91 -16.76
CA VAL A 118 9.23 -4.69 -15.63
C VAL A 118 9.05 -5.81 -14.62
N PHE A 119 10.13 -6.39 -14.17
CA PHE A 119 10.19 -7.28 -13.02
C PHE A 119 10.94 -6.59 -11.88
N VAL A 120 10.39 -6.65 -10.67
CA VAL A 120 11.05 -6.14 -9.45
C VAL A 120 10.95 -7.19 -8.33
N LYS A 121 12.09 -7.57 -7.77
CA LYS A 121 12.14 -8.32 -6.52
C LYS A 121 11.90 -7.35 -5.36
N VAL A 122 10.71 -7.39 -4.75
CA VAL A 122 10.32 -6.51 -3.64
C VAL A 122 11.01 -6.95 -2.35
N SER A 123 11.01 -8.25 -2.09
CA SER A 123 11.64 -8.86 -0.91
C SER A 123 12.20 -10.25 -1.23
N ASP A 124 12.62 -10.98 -0.21
CA ASP A 124 12.99 -12.38 -0.40
C ASP A 124 11.77 -13.28 -0.67
N TYR A 125 10.56 -12.78 -0.44
CA TYR A 125 9.31 -13.53 -0.59
C TYR A 125 8.41 -13.02 -1.72
N GLU A 126 8.43 -11.72 -2.02
CA GLU A 126 7.50 -11.09 -2.96
C GLU A 126 8.20 -10.52 -4.18
N ASN A 127 7.53 -10.65 -5.32
CA ASN A 127 7.90 -10.03 -6.59
C ASN A 127 6.75 -9.14 -7.10
N VAL A 128 7.12 -8.17 -7.93
CA VAL A 128 6.20 -7.39 -8.75
C VAL A 128 6.55 -7.58 -10.22
N THR A 129 5.55 -7.82 -11.03
CA THR A 129 5.64 -7.69 -12.48
C THR A 129 4.69 -6.59 -12.97
N VAL A 130 5.09 -5.93 -14.02
CA VAL A 130 4.32 -4.87 -14.66
C VAL A 130 4.41 -5.08 -16.16
N GLU A 131 3.31 -4.93 -16.87
CA GLU A 131 3.27 -4.89 -18.33
C GLU A 131 2.88 -3.47 -18.78
N ASN A 132 3.46 -3.04 -19.91
CA ASN A 132 3.13 -1.76 -20.55
C ASN A 132 3.18 -0.53 -19.63
N LEU A 133 4.37 -0.18 -19.19
CA LEU A 133 4.62 1.09 -18.51
C LEU A 133 4.90 2.18 -19.54
N ARG A 134 4.19 3.30 -19.44
CA ARG A 134 4.39 4.50 -20.24
C ARG A 134 4.39 5.75 -19.36
N LEU A 135 5.38 6.59 -19.58
CA LEU A 135 5.51 7.91 -18.95
C LEU A 135 5.63 8.94 -20.06
N GLU A 136 4.67 9.83 -20.17
CA GLU A 136 4.63 10.87 -21.19
C GLU A 136 3.81 12.07 -20.70
N ASN A 137 4.25 13.28 -21.04
CA ASN A 137 3.55 14.53 -20.69
C ASN A 137 3.19 14.63 -19.20
N LYS A 138 4.11 14.20 -18.33
CA LYS A 138 3.91 14.13 -16.88
C LYS A 138 2.77 13.20 -16.43
N ASN A 139 2.39 12.24 -17.27
CA ASN A 139 1.43 11.20 -16.88
C ASN A 139 2.10 9.83 -16.92
N ILE A 140 1.81 9.01 -15.92
CA ILE A 140 2.24 7.60 -15.89
C ILE A 140 1.00 6.74 -16.14
N VAL A 141 1.13 5.80 -17.06
CA VAL A 141 0.15 4.74 -17.30
C VAL A 141 0.86 3.41 -17.18
N ILE A 142 0.33 2.55 -16.35
CA ILE A 142 0.83 1.19 -16.15
C ILE A 142 -0.35 0.24 -16.30
N ALA A 143 -0.18 -0.82 -17.07
CA ALA A 143 -1.15 -1.91 -17.18
C ALA A 143 -0.62 -3.17 -16.48
N ASP A 144 -1.55 -4.03 -16.08
CA ASP A 144 -1.28 -5.40 -15.61
C ASP A 144 -0.19 -5.49 -14.54
N ILE A 145 -0.41 -4.79 -13.43
CA ILE A 145 0.47 -4.90 -12.25
C ILE A 145 0.11 -6.16 -11.48
N HIS A 146 1.10 -6.99 -11.19
CA HIS A 146 0.95 -8.18 -10.36
C HIS A 146 2.02 -8.22 -9.26
N LEU A 147 1.61 -7.97 -8.01
CA LEU A 147 2.40 -8.23 -6.81
C LEU A 147 2.01 -9.59 -6.25
N TYR A 148 2.97 -10.48 -6.08
CA TYR A 148 2.68 -11.82 -5.59
C TYR A 148 3.78 -12.38 -4.70
N THR A 149 3.37 -13.22 -3.75
CA THR A 149 4.29 -14.10 -3.01
C THR A 149 4.69 -15.25 -3.92
N LYS A 150 5.98 -15.43 -4.16
CA LYS A 150 6.54 -16.39 -5.14
C LYS A 150 6.44 -17.86 -4.73
N TYR A 151 6.07 -18.12 -3.48
CA TYR A 151 5.91 -19.45 -2.92
C TYR A 151 4.42 -19.79 -2.77
N SER A 152 4.05 -21.06 -2.74
CA SER A 152 2.71 -21.48 -2.34
C SER A 152 2.44 -21.10 -0.87
N ARG A 153 1.16 -20.99 -0.47
CA ARG A 153 0.77 -20.69 0.92
C ARG A 153 1.42 -21.65 1.93
N THR A 154 1.57 -22.95 1.57
CA THR A 154 2.18 -23.97 2.43
C THR A 154 3.70 -23.81 2.52
N GLU A 155 4.37 -23.59 1.40
CA GLU A 155 5.83 -23.36 1.37
C GLU A 155 6.19 -22.07 2.08
N HIS A 156 5.45 -20.97 1.81
CA HIS A 156 5.65 -19.71 2.47
C HIS A 156 5.61 -19.85 3.99
N ALA A 157 4.59 -20.53 4.52
CA ALA A 157 4.45 -20.77 5.96
C ALA A 157 5.59 -21.61 6.58
N ARG A 158 6.33 -22.40 5.78
CA ARG A 158 7.48 -23.19 6.27
C ARG A 158 8.78 -22.38 6.31
N ILE A 159 8.92 -21.39 5.43
CA ILE A 159 10.20 -20.66 5.25
C ILE A 159 10.22 -19.33 6.02
N ILE A 160 9.07 -18.77 6.40
CA ILE A 160 9.01 -17.54 7.18
C ILE A 160 9.30 -17.81 8.65
N PRO A 161 10.20 -17.03 9.32
CA PRO A 161 10.51 -17.22 10.72
C PRO A 161 9.40 -16.74 11.66
N VAL A 162 8.60 -15.76 11.22
CA VAL A 162 7.44 -15.19 11.92
C VAL A 162 6.29 -14.98 10.94
N GLU A 163 5.06 -14.84 11.44
CA GLU A 163 3.88 -14.65 10.60
C GLU A 163 4.03 -13.47 9.63
N LYS A 164 3.79 -13.74 8.37
CA LYS A 164 3.72 -12.76 7.27
C LYS A 164 2.56 -13.08 6.38
N ASP A 165 1.96 -12.05 5.82
CA ASP A 165 0.90 -12.24 4.83
C ASP A 165 1.47 -12.81 3.53
N HIS A 166 0.71 -13.71 2.94
CA HIS A 166 0.91 -14.16 1.57
C HIS A 166 0.00 -13.33 0.69
N TYR A 167 0.58 -12.62 -0.27
CA TYR A 167 -0.12 -11.67 -1.14
C TYR A 167 -0.29 -12.18 -2.55
N ASN A 168 -1.44 -11.87 -3.13
CA ASN A 168 -1.68 -11.90 -4.57
C ASN A 168 -2.53 -10.68 -4.92
N LEU A 169 -1.90 -9.62 -5.43
CA LEU A 169 -2.54 -8.38 -5.85
C LEU A 169 -2.38 -8.22 -7.36
N LYS A 170 -3.49 -8.09 -8.07
CA LYS A 170 -3.53 -7.73 -9.48
C LYS A 170 -4.22 -6.37 -9.63
N ILE A 171 -3.73 -5.53 -10.53
CA ILE A 171 -4.32 -4.23 -10.85
C ILE A 171 -4.29 -4.09 -12.37
N ASP A 172 -5.46 -3.97 -13.00
CA ASP A 172 -5.55 -3.86 -14.47
C ASP A 172 -4.91 -2.58 -15.00
N SER A 173 -5.07 -1.47 -14.28
CA SER A 173 -4.52 -0.18 -14.70
C SER A 173 -4.22 0.73 -13.52
N PHE A 174 -3.05 1.34 -13.57
CA PHE A 174 -2.58 2.36 -12.63
C PHE A 174 -2.20 3.61 -13.42
N LEU A 175 -2.83 4.73 -13.09
CA LEU A 175 -2.62 6.00 -13.74
C LEU A 175 -2.19 7.06 -12.73
N VAL A 176 -1.18 7.85 -13.07
CA VAL A 176 -0.81 9.06 -12.32
C VAL A 176 -0.86 10.24 -13.27
N LYS A 177 -1.57 11.30 -12.87
CA LYS A 177 -1.65 12.54 -13.64
C LYS A 177 -0.79 13.64 -13.03
N LYS A 178 -0.15 14.42 -13.89
CA LYS A 178 0.70 15.56 -13.52
C LYS A 178 1.78 15.19 -12.51
N VAL A 179 2.43 14.03 -12.75
CA VAL A 179 3.55 13.61 -11.91
C VAL A 179 4.70 14.60 -12.05
N ASP A 180 5.28 14.99 -10.93
CA ASP A 180 6.52 15.72 -10.87
C ASP A 180 7.44 15.07 -9.85
N PHE A 181 8.72 15.01 -10.14
CA PHE A 181 9.72 14.41 -9.29
C PHE A 181 11.09 15.05 -9.50
N GLY A 182 11.89 15.00 -8.49
CA GLY A 182 13.23 15.58 -8.55
C GLY A 182 13.91 15.59 -7.19
N PHE A 183 14.91 16.45 -7.08
CA PHE A 183 15.64 16.64 -5.83
C PHE A 183 15.59 18.11 -5.42
N GLN A 184 15.08 18.37 -4.23
CA GLN A 184 15.10 19.68 -3.58
C GLN A 184 15.92 19.56 -2.29
N ASN A 185 16.94 20.37 -2.11
CA ASN A 185 17.86 20.30 -0.96
C ASN A 185 18.43 18.88 -0.73
N ARG A 186 18.78 18.18 -1.82
CA ARG A 186 19.25 16.78 -1.83
C ARG A 186 18.21 15.72 -1.40
N LYS A 187 17.00 16.11 -1.05
CA LYS A 187 15.90 15.22 -0.74
C LYS A 187 15.07 14.95 -2.00
N LEU A 188 14.76 13.70 -2.28
CA LEU A 188 13.85 13.33 -3.37
C LEU A 188 12.46 13.87 -3.04
N PHE A 189 11.77 14.43 -4.02
CA PHE A 189 10.34 14.70 -3.95
C PHE A 189 9.61 13.98 -5.08
N ILE A 190 8.38 13.58 -4.81
CA ILE A 190 7.44 13.01 -5.77
C ILE A 190 6.09 13.64 -5.50
N SER A 191 5.48 14.22 -6.54
CA SER A 191 4.14 14.77 -6.46
C SER A 191 3.28 14.32 -7.63
N GLY A 192 1.97 14.29 -7.43
CA GLY A 192 0.99 13.96 -8.44
C GLY A 192 -0.38 14.51 -8.07
N ASN A 193 -1.12 15.00 -9.06
CA ASN A 193 -2.45 15.53 -8.83
C ASN A 193 -3.47 14.42 -8.55
N SER A 194 -3.39 13.33 -9.30
CA SER A 194 -4.36 12.24 -9.19
C SER A 194 -3.69 10.90 -9.49
N VAL A 195 -3.92 9.96 -8.61
CA VAL A 195 -3.60 8.54 -8.80
C VAL A 195 -4.91 7.77 -8.95
N LYS A 196 -5.00 6.88 -9.92
CA LYS A 196 -6.17 6.03 -10.15
C LYS A 196 -5.77 4.58 -10.34
N LEU A 197 -6.37 3.70 -9.55
CA LEU A 197 -6.25 2.24 -9.66
C LEU A 197 -7.57 1.68 -10.16
N LYS A 198 -7.54 0.85 -11.21
CA LYS A 198 -8.73 0.19 -11.77
C LYS A 198 -8.69 -1.31 -11.51
N ASN A 199 -9.82 -1.83 -11.05
CA ASN A 199 -10.08 -3.25 -10.80
C ASN A 199 -8.99 -3.94 -9.97
N PRO A 200 -8.51 -3.37 -8.84
CA PRO A 200 -7.56 -4.10 -8.00
C PRO A 200 -8.23 -5.35 -7.42
N SER A 201 -7.56 -6.49 -7.53
CA SER A 201 -7.97 -7.75 -6.90
C SER A 201 -6.88 -8.19 -5.94
N LEU A 202 -7.19 -8.20 -4.64
CA LEU A 202 -6.23 -8.47 -3.56
C LEU A 202 -6.67 -9.70 -2.76
N ASP A 203 -5.90 -10.77 -2.84
CA ASP A 203 -6.02 -11.94 -1.97
C ASP A 203 -4.89 -11.91 -0.92
N ILE A 204 -5.28 -11.87 0.35
CA ILE A 204 -4.39 -11.90 1.50
C ILE A 204 -4.65 -13.18 2.27
N TYR A 205 -3.61 -13.97 2.49
CA TYR A 205 -3.68 -15.14 3.34
C TYR A 205 -2.70 -15.05 4.49
N ARG A 206 -3.19 -15.19 5.73
CA ARG A 206 -2.39 -15.22 6.95
C ARG A 206 -2.45 -16.58 7.65
N ASN A 207 -1.28 -17.15 7.92
CA ASN A 207 -1.17 -18.37 8.70
C ASN A 207 -0.74 -18.04 10.14
N LYS A 208 -1.70 -18.10 11.06
CA LYS A 208 -1.50 -17.85 12.51
C LYS A 208 -0.88 -19.04 13.25
N LEU A 209 -0.53 -20.11 12.56
CA LEU A 209 0.19 -21.26 13.13
C LEU A 209 1.72 -21.06 13.12
N VAL A 210 2.19 -20.03 12.42
CA VAL A 210 3.58 -19.56 12.47
C VAL A 210 3.75 -18.66 13.70
N ALA A 211 4.97 -18.55 14.22
CA ALA A 211 5.28 -17.70 15.37
C ALA A 211 4.87 -16.25 15.14
N ASP A 212 4.33 -15.60 16.16
CA ASP A 212 3.89 -14.20 16.09
C ASP A 212 5.04 -13.24 15.71
N ASP A 213 4.77 -12.32 14.80
CA ASP A 213 5.65 -11.17 14.56
C ASP A 213 5.45 -10.12 15.66
N LYS A 214 6.48 -9.94 16.47
CA LYS A 214 6.49 -8.98 17.59
C LYS A 214 7.03 -7.59 17.21
N THR A 215 7.29 -7.33 15.94
CA THR A 215 7.72 -6.01 15.49
C THR A 215 6.60 -4.98 15.63
N ILE A 216 6.95 -3.75 15.96
CA ILE A 216 5.98 -2.65 16.07
C ILE A 216 5.41 -2.32 14.69
N LYS A 217 4.09 -2.29 14.59
CA LYS A 217 3.34 -1.90 13.40
C LYS A 217 2.87 -0.45 13.56
N PRO A 218 3.47 0.53 12.89
CA PRO A 218 3.03 1.92 12.98
C PRO A 218 1.61 2.10 12.39
N LEU A 219 0.91 3.15 12.82
CA LEU A 219 -0.32 3.60 12.17
C LEU A 219 0.01 4.29 10.83
N PHE A 220 -0.98 4.41 9.94
CA PHE A 220 -0.77 4.95 8.59
C PHE A 220 -0.28 6.39 8.58
N SER A 221 -0.73 7.23 9.54
CA SER A 221 -0.21 8.59 9.75
C SER A 221 1.31 8.59 9.96
N LYS A 222 1.79 7.72 10.87
CA LYS A 222 3.23 7.56 11.11
C LYS A 222 3.97 6.96 9.92
N MET A 223 3.38 5.96 9.25
CA MET A 223 3.98 5.38 8.04
C MET A 223 4.20 6.45 6.97
N LEU A 224 3.19 7.29 6.73
CA LEU A 224 3.26 8.37 5.75
C LEU A 224 4.29 9.44 6.18
N ARG A 225 4.31 9.83 7.44
CA ARG A 225 5.27 10.80 8.01
C ARG A 225 6.72 10.32 7.91
N ASP A 226 6.96 9.02 8.11
CA ASP A 226 8.31 8.45 8.16
C ASP A 226 8.90 8.13 6.77
N ILE A 227 8.17 8.38 5.69
CA ILE A 227 8.68 8.25 4.32
C ILE A 227 9.91 9.14 4.15
N GLN A 228 11.01 8.57 3.64
CA GLN A 228 12.32 9.24 3.55
C GLN A 228 12.44 10.24 2.37
N PHE A 229 11.37 10.50 1.66
CA PHE A 229 11.27 11.49 0.60
C PHE A 229 10.00 12.33 0.76
N ASP A 230 9.93 13.44 0.06
CA ASP A 230 8.73 14.29 0.08
C ASP A 230 7.69 13.71 -0.88
N LEU A 231 6.54 13.33 -0.35
CA LEU A 231 5.41 12.79 -1.11
C LEU A 231 4.22 13.74 -1.02
N THR A 232 3.61 14.06 -2.16
CA THR A 232 2.37 14.82 -2.23
C THR A 232 1.48 14.28 -3.34
N LEU A 233 0.36 13.67 -2.99
CA LEU A 233 -0.67 13.23 -3.90
C LEU A 233 -1.99 13.89 -3.48
N ASP A 234 -2.59 14.70 -4.36
CA ASP A 234 -3.82 15.42 -4.02
C ASP A 234 -4.99 14.43 -3.85
N SER A 235 -5.06 13.43 -4.72
CA SER A 235 -6.08 12.38 -4.64
C SER A 235 -5.57 11.01 -5.09
N VAL A 236 -6.05 9.96 -4.43
CA VAL A 236 -5.89 8.56 -4.86
C VAL A 236 -7.28 7.94 -4.95
N ASN A 237 -7.64 7.44 -6.12
CA ASN A 237 -8.92 6.81 -6.40
C ASN A 237 -8.72 5.33 -6.69
N ILE A 238 -9.51 4.50 -6.06
CA ILE A 238 -9.56 3.06 -6.29
C ILE A 238 -10.95 2.75 -6.81
N ASP A 239 -11.03 2.19 -8.00
CA ASP A 239 -12.29 1.85 -8.65
C ASP A 239 -12.46 0.34 -8.72
N ASN A 240 -13.61 -0.15 -8.24
CA ASN A 240 -14.07 -1.53 -8.37
C ASN A 240 -13.05 -2.56 -7.86
N ALA A 241 -12.51 -2.37 -6.66
CA ALA A 241 -11.61 -3.33 -6.06
C ALA A 241 -12.36 -4.53 -5.48
N ALA A 242 -11.68 -5.68 -5.45
CA ALA A 242 -12.07 -6.87 -4.71
C ALA A 242 -10.97 -7.23 -3.69
N ILE A 243 -11.36 -7.49 -2.45
CA ILE A 243 -10.44 -7.89 -1.39
C ILE A 243 -10.95 -9.17 -0.75
N VAL A 244 -10.08 -10.17 -0.66
CA VAL A 244 -10.33 -11.40 0.06
C VAL A 244 -9.24 -11.56 1.13
N TYR A 245 -9.64 -11.67 2.39
CA TYR A 245 -8.74 -11.96 3.49
C TYR A 245 -9.06 -13.30 4.10
N THR A 246 -8.08 -14.21 4.13
CA THR A 246 -8.20 -15.53 4.75
C THR A 246 -7.21 -15.65 5.90
N GLU A 247 -7.71 -16.01 7.08
CA GLU A 247 -6.88 -16.27 8.26
C GLU A 247 -7.00 -17.73 8.69
N LYS A 248 -5.87 -18.42 8.79
CA LYS A 248 -5.81 -19.80 9.25
C LYS A 248 -5.28 -19.86 10.67
N VAL A 249 -6.15 -20.24 11.62
CA VAL A 249 -5.83 -20.37 13.04
C VAL A 249 -5.76 -21.82 13.52
N LYS A 250 -6.16 -22.81 12.69
CA LYS A 250 -6.17 -24.24 13.01
C LYS A 250 -5.62 -25.07 11.86
N LYS A 251 -4.97 -26.19 12.19
CA LYS A 251 -4.38 -27.10 11.18
C LYS A 251 -5.45 -27.79 10.34
N GLU A 252 -6.58 -28.12 10.96
CA GLU A 252 -7.63 -28.99 10.43
C GLU A 252 -8.53 -28.30 9.38
N ASN A 253 -8.47 -26.98 9.26
CA ASN A 253 -9.29 -26.23 8.31
C ASN A 253 -8.47 -25.37 7.34
N LYS A 254 -9.14 -24.80 6.34
CA LYS A 254 -8.53 -23.92 5.33
C LYS A 254 -8.34 -22.47 5.81
N GLY A 255 -8.92 -22.12 6.97
CA GLY A 255 -9.01 -20.76 7.51
C GLY A 255 -10.38 -20.12 7.30
N GLY A 256 -10.66 -19.07 8.05
CA GLY A 256 -11.85 -18.25 7.90
C GLY A 256 -11.61 -17.11 6.91
N THR A 257 -12.64 -16.75 6.15
CA THR A 257 -12.53 -15.79 5.06
C THR A 257 -13.54 -14.66 5.22
N ILE A 258 -13.10 -13.43 5.00
CA ILE A 258 -13.94 -12.24 4.79
C ILE A 258 -13.62 -11.64 3.43
N ASN A 259 -14.61 -10.99 2.83
CA ASN A 259 -14.42 -10.35 1.53
C ASN A 259 -15.12 -8.99 1.43
N PHE A 260 -14.59 -8.17 0.52
CA PHE A 260 -15.19 -6.93 0.05
C PHE A 260 -15.17 -6.94 -1.47
N LYS A 261 -16.31 -6.61 -2.08
CA LYS A 261 -16.47 -6.54 -3.54
C LYS A 261 -16.90 -5.13 -3.94
N SER A 262 -16.74 -4.81 -5.21
CA SER A 262 -17.14 -3.51 -5.78
C SER A 262 -16.65 -2.33 -4.93
N LEU A 263 -15.48 -2.47 -4.32
CA LEU A 263 -14.93 -1.47 -3.42
C LEU A 263 -14.44 -0.28 -4.24
N ASN A 264 -14.98 0.88 -3.92
CA ASN A 264 -14.51 2.17 -4.43
C ASN A 264 -13.95 2.97 -3.27
N ALA A 265 -12.79 3.57 -3.45
CA ALA A 265 -12.20 4.43 -2.43
C ALA A 265 -11.71 5.75 -3.02
N ASN A 266 -11.97 6.82 -2.28
CA ASN A 266 -11.38 8.12 -2.54
C ASN A 266 -10.51 8.53 -1.34
N ILE A 267 -9.23 8.75 -1.60
CA ILE A 267 -8.26 9.15 -0.59
C ILE A 267 -7.75 10.54 -0.99
N SER A 268 -7.93 11.52 -0.13
CA SER A 268 -7.49 12.89 -0.37
C SER A 268 -6.35 13.30 0.56
N ASN A 269 -5.51 14.21 0.10
CA ASN A 269 -4.41 14.80 0.87
C ASN A 269 -3.39 13.78 1.38
N VAL A 270 -2.91 12.90 0.51
CA VAL A 270 -1.85 11.93 0.84
C VAL A 270 -0.50 12.62 0.75
N SER A 271 -0.02 13.15 1.86
CA SER A 271 1.23 13.93 1.87
C SER A 271 1.92 13.90 3.23
N ASN A 272 3.25 13.91 3.20
CA ASN A 272 4.11 14.16 4.37
C ASN A 272 4.73 15.57 4.34
N THR A 273 4.31 16.43 3.41
CA THR A 273 4.88 17.78 3.24
C THR A 273 3.98 18.90 3.72
N TYR A 274 2.69 18.65 3.92
CA TYR A 274 1.77 19.66 4.45
C TYR A 274 2.17 20.06 5.87
N LYS A 275 2.23 21.37 6.11
CA LYS A 275 2.57 21.95 7.42
C LYS A 275 1.34 22.35 8.23
N ASP A 276 0.20 22.45 7.59
CA ASP A 276 -1.09 22.81 8.16
C ASP A 276 -1.80 21.54 8.66
N SER A 277 -2.85 21.69 9.45
CA SER A 277 -3.71 20.62 9.96
C SER A 277 -4.57 19.94 8.87
N LYS A 278 -4.07 19.85 7.65
CA LYS A 278 -4.72 19.20 6.51
C LYS A 278 -4.76 17.69 6.73
N LYS A 279 -5.95 17.17 6.96
CA LYS A 279 -6.13 15.75 7.23
C LYS A 279 -6.13 14.93 5.95
N THR A 280 -5.50 13.77 5.98
CA THR A 280 -5.76 12.71 5.02
C THR A 280 -7.14 12.16 5.31
N GLN A 281 -7.99 12.06 4.29
CA GLN A 281 -9.34 11.50 4.40
C GLN A 281 -9.46 10.32 3.43
N ILE A 282 -10.03 9.23 3.92
CA ILE A 282 -10.28 7.99 3.17
C ILE A 282 -11.77 7.69 3.25
N LYS A 283 -12.46 7.77 2.12
CA LYS A 283 -13.86 7.37 1.98
C LYS A 283 -13.94 6.10 1.16
N VAL A 284 -14.69 5.12 1.65
CA VAL A 284 -14.86 3.83 0.98
C VAL A 284 -16.34 3.49 0.89
N ASP A 285 -16.74 2.98 -0.26
CA ASP A 285 -18.00 2.28 -0.51
C ASP A 285 -17.69 0.88 -0.99
N ALA A 286 -18.34 -0.14 -0.45
CA ALA A 286 -18.10 -1.53 -0.81
C ALA A 286 -19.32 -2.41 -0.56
N ILE A 287 -19.29 -3.63 -1.08
CA ILE A 287 -20.17 -4.72 -0.66
C ILE A 287 -19.35 -5.68 0.22
N PHE A 288 -19.72 -5.78 1.48
CA PHE A 288 -19.12 -6.69 2.47
C PHE A 288 -19.84 -8.01 2.48
N MET A 289 -19.12 -9.13 2.56
CA MET A 289 -19.65 -10.51 2.62
C MET A 289 -20.74 -10.77 1.58
N ASP A 290 -20.46 -10.42 0.32
CA ASP A 290 -21.29 -10.67 -0.87
C ASP A 290 -22.58 -9.83 -1.00
N SER A 291 -23.21 -9.36 0.06
CA SER A 291 -24.54 -8.71 -0.01
C SER A 291 -24.65 -7.41 0.76
N THR A 292 -23.84 -7.19 1.79
CA THR A 292 -24.01 -6.10 2.74
C THR A 292 -23.38 -4.80 2.26
N PRO A 293 -24.13 -3.71 2.05
CA PRO A 293 -23.57 -2.39 1.81
C PRO A 293 -22.69 -1.94 2.98
N PHE A 294 -21.51 -1.45 2.67
CA PHE A 294 -20.53 -0.99 3.65
C PHE A 294 -19.94 0.34 3.20
N THR A 295 -19.99 1.34 4.07
CA THR A 295 -19.31 2.61 3.84
C THR A 295 -18.45 3.00 5.01
N THR A 296 -17.34 3.71 4.75
CA THR A 296 -16.50 4.25 5.82
C THR A 296 -15.93 5.62 5.47
N ASP A 297 -15.75 6.45 6.49
CA ASP A 297 -15.01 7.69 6.47
C ASP A 297 -13.93 7.63 7.55
N TRP A 298 -12.68 7.63 7.12
CA TRP A 298 -11.53 7.54 8.00
C TRP A 298 -10.61 8.73 7.78
N THR A 299 -10.29 9.45 8.85
CA THR A 299 -9.45 10.64 8.80
C THR A 299 -8.30 10.56 9.80
N PHE A 300 -7.17 11.08 9.44
CA PHE A 300 -6.02 11.28 10.33
C PHE A 300 -5.18 12.49 9.89
N ASP A 301 -4.48 13.07 10.85
CA ASP A 301 -3.49 14.14 10.60
C ASP A 301 -2.08 13.52 10.65
N VAL A 302 -1.35 13.65 9.54
CA VAL A 302 0.03 13.14 9.42
C VAL A 302 0.97 13.83 10.40
N ASN A 303 0.71 15.09 10.74
CA ASN A 303 1.53 15.88 11.67
C ASN A 303 1.23 15.61 13.15
N ASN A 304 0.14 14.88 13.46
CA ASN A 304 -0.19 14.58 14.85
C ASN A 304 0.78 13.54 15.42
N PRO A 305 1.59 13.89 16.46
CA PRO A 305 2.60 12.98 17.02
C PRO A 305 2.00 11.77 17.74
N ASN A 306 0.73 11.86 18.17
CA ASN A 306 0.01 10.76 18.81
C ASN A 306 -0.65 9.83 17.81
N ASP A 307 -0.56 10.14 16.51
CA ASP A 307 -1.20 9.38 15.43
C ASP A 307 -2.73 9.26 15.61
N ALA A 308 -3.37 10.36 16.04
CA ALA A 308 -4.81 10.39 16.25
C ALA A 308 -5.57 10.17 14.93
N PHE A 309 -6.65 9.42 15.01
CA PHE A 309 -7.52 9.12 13.89
C PHE A 309 -9.00 9.07 14.31
N LEU A 310 -9.88 9.33 13.37
CA LEU A 310 -11.31 9.12 13.49
C LEU A 310 -11.75 8.17 12.38
N PHE A 311 -12.36 7.05 12.74
CA PHE A 311 -12.90 6.06 11.82
C PHE A 311 -14.40 5.91 12.06
N LYS A 312 -15.20 6.11 11.02
CA LYS A 312 -16.65 5.92 11.05
C LYS A 312 -17.02 4.87 10.02
N ALA A 313 -17.90 3.96 10.37
CA ALA A 313 -18.44 3.00 9.43
C ALA A 313 -19.95 2.86 9.58
N ASP A 314 -20.56 2.61 8.45
CA ASP A 314 -21.97 2.30 8.27
C ASP A 314 -22.08 0.95 7.56
N VAL A 315 -22.67 -0.03 8.23
CA VAL A 315 -22.90 -1.37 7.73
C VAL A 315 -24.40 -1.56 7.55
N GLY A 316 -24.80 -1.87 6.32
CA GLY A 316 -26.18 -2.17 5.98
C GLY A 316 -26.65 -3.49 6.55
N SER A 317 -27.77 -3.99 6.01
CA SER A 317 -28.29 -5.30 6.41
C SER A 317 -27.26 -6.40 6.15
N LEU A 318 -26.91 -7.11 7.24
CA LEU A 318 -25.93 -8.18 7.26
C LEU A 318 -26.59 -9.45 7.80
N PRO A 319 -26.91 -10.43 6.93
CA PRO A 319 -27.26 -11.77 7.38
C PRO A 319 -26.13 -12.35 8.22
N ALA A 320 -26.42 -12.78 9.45
CA ALA A 320 -25.39 -13.24 10.38
C ALA A 320 -24.68 -14.50 9.85
N GLU A 321 -25.37 -15.30 9.04
CA GLU A 321 -24.82 -16.49 8.38
C GLU A 321 -23.67 -16.17 7.42
N ASP A 322 -23.67 -15.01 6.78
CA ASP A 322 -22.63 -14.61 5.80
C ASP A 322 -21.24 -14.55 6.45
N VAL A 323 -21.17 -14.06 7.70
CA VAL A 323 -19.90 -14.02 8.44
C VAL A 323 -19.46 -15.37 9.02
N ASN A 324 -20.29 -16.42 8.92
CA ASN A 324 -19.93 -17.76 9.38
C ASN A 324 -18.77 -18.37 8.60
N SER A 325 -18.52 -17.92 7.38
CA SER A 325 -17.33 -18.27 6.61
C SER A 325 -16.01 -17.88 7.32
N PHE A 326 -16.07 -16.91 8.25
CA PHE A 326 -14.96 -16.50 9.10
C PHE A 326 -15.10 -17.01 10.54
N THR A 327 -16.28 -16.86 11.15
CA THR A 327 -16.46 -17.14 12.59
C THR A 327 -16.43 -18.62 12.92
N VAL A 328 -17.00 -19.47 12.08
CA VAL A 328 -17.03 -20.93 12.31
C VAL A 328 -15.62 -21.54 12.30
N PRO A 329 -14.79 -21.36 11.25
CA PRO A 329 -13.47 -21.97 11.23
C PRO A 329 -12.50 -21.35 12.25
N ASN A 330 -12.59 -20.05 12.50
CA ASN A 330 -11.62 -19.35 13.33
C ASN A 330 -12.03 -19.26 14.80
N LEU A 331 -13.29 -19.00 15.08
CA LEU A 331 -13.80 -18.75 16.43
C LEU A 331 -14.64 -19.92 16.97
N LYS A 332 -15.05 -20.90 16.15
CA LYS A 332 -16.04 -21.93 16.48
C LYS A 332 -17.38 -21.34 16.95
N VAL A 333 -17.77 -20.25 16.34
CA VAL A 333 -19.03 -19.56 16.58
C VAL A 333 -19.84 -19.58 15.30
N GLN A 334 -21.07 -20.04 15.40
CA GLN A 334 -22.09 -19.94 14.38
C GLN A 334 -23.07 -18.86 14.77
N LEU A 335 -23.33 -17.94 13.85
CA LEU A 335 -24.27 -16.84 14.02
C LEU A 335 -25.51 -17.09 13.17
N GLU A 336 -26.69 -16.70 13.69
CA GLU A 336 -27.99 -16.76 13.01
C GLU A 336 -28.72 -15.45 13.23
N GLY A 337 -29.67 -15.10 12.34
CA GLY A 337 -30.42 -13.87 12.39
C GLY A 337 -29.84 -12.77 11.51
N GLU A 338 -30.16 -11.53 11.75
CA GLU A 338 -29.80 -10.40 10.90
C GLU A 338 -29.40 -9.17 11.72
N ALA A 339 -28.30 -8.53 11.36
CA ALA A 339 -27.97 -7.19 11.78
C ALA A 339 -28.49 -6.22 10.70
N ASN A 340 -29.68 -5.64 10.94
CA ASN A 340 -30.34 -4.77 9.96
C ASN A 340 -29.53 -3.52 9.65
N LYS A 341 -28.88 -2.96 10.68
CA LYS A 341 -28.05 -1.77 10.55
C LYS A 341 -27.04 -1.67 11.68
N THR A 342 -25.78 -1.34 11.34
CA THR A 342 -24.76 -1.11 12.36
C THR A 342 -23.96 0.15 12.01
N TYR A 343 -23.81 1.03 13.00
CA TYR A 343 -22.92 2.19 12.94
C TYR A 343 -21.85 2.05 13.99
N PHE A 344 -20.62 2.38 13.66
CA PHE A 344 -19.60 2.56 14.68
C PHE A 344 -18.68 3.72 14.37
N THR A 345 -18.31 4.42 15.44
CA THR A 345 -17.32 5.48 15.46
C THR A 345 -16.19 5.06 16.37
N ILE A 346 -14.98 5.15 15.87
CA ILE A 346 -13.76 4.86 16.64
C ILE A 346 -12.92 6.13 16.62
N ASP A 347 -12.75 6.74 17.78
CA ASP A 347 -11.81 7.84 18.04
C ASP A 347 -10.59 7.24 18.76
N GLY A 348 -9.43 7.29 18.12
CA GLY A 348 -8.27 6.58 18.63
C GLY A 348 -6.93 7.20 18.26
N ASN A 349 -5.92 6.64 18.87
CA ASN A 349 -4.53 7.03 18.63
C ASN A 349 -3.59 5.80 18.71
N ASN A 350 -2.29 6.04 18.76
CA ASN A 350 -1.28 4.97 18.82
C ASN A 350 -1.26 4.16 20.12
N THR A 351 -2.14 4.43 21.09
CA THR A 351 -2.15 3.76 22.40
C THR A 351 -3.52 3.25 22.81
N VAL A 352 -4.55 4.04 22.58
CA VAL A 352 -5.91 3.79 23.06
C VAL A 352 -6.92 4.35 22.08
N SER A 353 -8.10 3.72 22.04
CA SER A 353 -9.26 4.21 21.30
C SER A 353 -10.53 4.05 22.12
N GLN A 354 -11.50 4.90 21.84
CA GLN A 354 -12.88 4.81 22.28
C GLN A 354 -13.73 4.38 21.09
N VAL A 355 -14.57 3.36 21.27
CA VAL A 355 -15.57 2.97 20.30
C VAL A 355 -16.97 3.29 20.81
N ASP A 356 -17.80 3.85 19.94
CA ASP A 356 -19.24 3.99 20.10
C ASP A 356 -19.92 3.25 18.95
N LEU A 357 -20.81 2.31 19.29
CA LEU A 357 -21.49 1.43 18.35
C LEU A 357 -23.01 1.50 18.58
N LYS A 358 -23.77 1.53 17.48
CA LYS A 358 -25.22 1.39 17.45
C LYS A 358 -25.58 0.27 16.50
N ILE A 359 -26.39 -0.70 16.98
CA ILE A 359 -26.82 -1.83 16.16
C ILE A 359 -28.31 -2.08 16.31
N ASN A 360 -28.98 -2.24 15.19
CA ASN A 360 -30.33 -2.80 15.12
C ASN A 360 -30.23 -4.22 14.55
N TYR A 361 -30.84 -5.19 15.22
CA TYR A 361 -30.80 -6.59 14.82
C TYR A 361 -32.08 -7.34 15.16
N ASP A 362 -32.34 -8.39 14.41
CA ASP A 362 -33.51 -9.27 14.56
C ASP A 362 -33.08 -10.74 14.64
N LYS A 363 -33.75 -11.50 15.52
CA LYS A 363 -33.58 -12.94 15.71
C LYS A 363 -32.14 -13.43 15.88
N PHE A 364 -31.29 -12.57 16.47
CA PHE A 364 -29.85 -12.82 16.58
C PHE A 364 -29.56 -13.94 17.59
N LYS A 365 -28.83 -14.97 17.16
CA LYS A 365 -28.38 -16.09 18.00
C LYS A 365 -26.89 -16.34 17.80
N ILE A 366 -26.26 -16.73 18.89
CA ILE A 366 -24.83 -17.07 18.93
C ILE A 366 -24.69 -18.49 19.45
N ASN A 367 -24.30 -19.41 18.58
CA ASN A 367 -24.10 -20.83 18.89
C ASN A 367 -22.61 -21.15 19.00
N VAL A 368 -22.13 -21.52 20.18
CA VAL A 368 -20.76 -21.99 20.38
C VAL A 368 -20.66 -23.47 20.06
N LEU A 369 -19.92 -23.83 19.00
CA LEU A 369 -19.88 -25.16 18.41
C LEU A 369 -19.05 -26.18 19.20
N ASN A 370 -18.20 -25.74 20.15
CA ASN A 370 -17.41 -26.69 20.97
C ASN A 370 -17.06 -26.11 22.34
N LYS A 371 -17.51 -26.80 23.39
CA LYS A 371 -17.28 -26.41 24.79
C LYS A 371 -16.05 -27.09 25.44
N LYS A 372 -15.36 -28.02 24.78
CA LYS A 372 -14.26 -28.78 25.37
C LYS A 372 -12.90 -28.21 25.01
N GLY A 373 -12.24 -27.57 25.98
CA GLY A 373 -10.79 -27.66 26.17
C GLY A 373 -9.88 -26.68 25.48
N ASP A 374 -10.34 -25.73 24.68
CA ASP A 374 -9.45 -24.73 24.11
C ASP A 374 -9.28 -23.50 25.04
N LYS A 375 -8.01 -23.11 25.25
CA LYS A 375 -7.66 -21.92 26.03
C LYS A 375 -8.49 -20.73 25.58
N LYS A 376 -9.18 -20.13 26.53
CA LYS A 376 -10.07 -18.98 26.49
C LYS A 376 -9.72 -17.96 25.42
N ASN A 377 -10.40 -17.98 24.25
CA ASN A 377 -10.64 -16.77 23.51
C ASN A 377 -11.54 -15.89 24.37
N GLY A 378 -11.09 -14.69 24.74
CA GLY A 378 -11.84 -13.77 25.59
C GLY A 378 -13.24 -13.47 25.03
N PHE A 379 -13.38 -13.44 23.71
CA PHE A 379 -14.65 -13.34 22.99
C PHE A 379 -15.59 -14.53 23.27
N LEU A 380 -15.12 -15.77 23.13
CA LEU A 380 -15.93 -16.96 23.41
C LEU A 380 -16.37 -17.05 24.89
N SER A 381 -15.49 -16.68 25.82
CA SER A 381 -15.81 -16.67 27.24
C SER A 381 -16.80 -15.57 27.60
N ALA A 382 -16.76 -14.45 26.90
CA ALA A 382 -17.67 -13.34 27.11
C ALA A 382 -19.07 -13.63 26.57
N ILE A 383 -19.17 -14.29 25.40
CA ILE A 383 -20.45 -14.59 24.73
C ILE A 383 -21.12 -15.85 25.33
N ALA A 384 -20.36 -16.87 25.73
CA ALA A 384 -20.90 -18.12 26.25
C ALA A 384 -21.74 -17.94 27.52
N ASN A 385 -21.59 -16.85 28.24
CA ASN A 385 -22.31 -16.53 29.49
C ASN A 385 -23.31 -15.37 29.33
N VAL A 386 -23.55 -14.89 28.12
CA VAL A 386 -24.43 -13.75 27.90
C VAL A 386 -25.77 -14.23 27.34
N PHE A 387 -26.85 -13.90 28.02
CA PHE A 387 -28.19 -13.89 27.43
C PHE A 387 -28.27 -12.75 26.42
N VAL A 388 -28.06 -13.03 25.16
CA VAL A 388 -28.32 -12.09 24.08
C VAL A 388 -29.83 -12.02 23.91
N SER A 389 -30.41 -10.82 24.03
CA SER A 389 -31.79 -10.60 23.63
C SER A 389 -31.93 -10.95 22.15
N LYS A 390 -33.00 -11.65 21.74
CA LYS A 390 -33.16 -12.10 20.36
C LYS A 390 -33.27 -10.94 19.37
N ASP A 391 -33.82 -9.82 19.82
CA ASP A 391 -34.09 -8.64 19.00
C ASP A 391 -33.52 -7.39 19.68
N SER A 392 -33.24 -6.35 18.91
CA SER A 392 -32.68 -5.09 19.43
C SER A 392 -33.65 -4.37 20.33
N ASP A 393 -34.94 -4.37 20.05
CA ASP A 393 -36.05 -4.12 20.96
C ASP A 393 -37.44 -4.30 20.31
N LYS A 394 -38.51 -3.98 21.08
CA LYS A 394 -39.93 -4.17 20.71
C LYS A 394 -40.54 -2.98 19.99
N SER A 395 -39.85 -1.85 19.87
CA SER A 395 -40.32 -0.65 19.20
C SER A 395 -39.60 -0.45 17.86
N GLU A 396 -40.35 0.03 16.87
CA GLU A 396 -39.84 0.31 15.53
C GLU A 396 -38.67 1.33 15.57
N GLY A 397 -37.50 0.94 15.10
CA GLY A 397 -36.33 1.84 14.98
C GLY A 397 -35.33 1.81 16.15
N ASP A 398 -35.50 0.94 17.14
CA ASP A 398 -34.64 0.90 18.31
C ASP A 398 -33.27 0.29 18.03
N PHE A 399 -32.25 1.10 18.30
CA PHE A 399 -30.86 0.67 18.30
C PHE A 399 -30.40 0.33 19.71
N ARG A 400 -29.62 -0.75 19.82
CA ARG A 400 -28.79 -0.96 20.99
C ARG A 400 -27.49 -0.25 20.84
N GLU A 401 -27.10 0.45 21.90
CA GLU A 401 -25.85 1.16 21.99
C GLU A 401 -24.82 0.38 22.79
N GLY A 402 -23.58 0.43 22.34
CA GLY A 402 -22.44 -0.14 23.03
C GLY A 402 -21.24 0.76 22.90
N SER A 403 -20.46 0.85 23.95
CA SER A 403 -19.25 1.66 23.96
C SER A 403 -18.13 0.99 24.74
N GLY A 404 -16.92 1.48 24.58
CA GLY A 404 -15.81 1.03 25.40
C GLY A 404 -14.46 1.46 24.92
N GLU A 405 -13.50 1.36 25.83
CA GLU A 405 -12.09 1.64 25.56
C GLU A 405 -11.36 0.38 25.11
N VAL A 406 -10.47 0.54 24.14
CA VAL A 406 -9.57 -0.52 23.65
C VAL A 406 -8.13 -0.04 23.71
N LYS A 407 -7.27 -0.78 24.39
CA LYS A 407 -5.82 -0.58 24.35
C LYS A 407 -5.23 -1.23 23.11
N ARG A 408 -4.40 -0.48 22.41
CA ARG A 408 -3.75 -0.98 21.20
C ARG A 408 -2.61 -1.93 21.52
N ASP A 409 -2.60 -3.11 20.93
CA ASP A 409 -1.40 -3.92 20.78
C ASP A 409 -0.59 -3.40 19.58
N LYS A 410 0.53 -2.74 19.86
CA LYS A 410 1.38 -2.13 18.82
C LYS A 410 2.07 -3.15 17.90
N THR A 411 2.07 -4.43 18.25
CA THR A 411 2.63 -5.51 17.44
C THR A 411 1.62 -6.05 16.42
N LYS A 412 0.35 -5.64 16.52
CA LYS A 412 -0.72 -6.02 15.61
C LYS A 412 -1.05 -4.89 14.63
N SER A 413 -1.67 -5.24 13.51
CA SER A 413 -2.02 -4.28 12.46
C SER A 413 -3.12 -3.30 12.89
N PHE A 414 -3.29 -2.21 12.13
CA PHE A 414 -4.42 -1.30 12.31
C PHE A 414 -5.77 -2.00 12.16
N PHE A 415 -5.91 -2.93 11.24
CA PHE A 415 -7.15 -3.69 11.04
C PHE A 415 -7.48 -4.60 12.23
N ASN A 416 -6.47 -5.18 12.90
CA ASN A 416 -6.69 -5.88 14.16
C ASN A 416 -7.21 -4.91 15.24
N TYR A 417 -6.69 -3.69 15.28
CA TYR A 417 -7.17 -2.68 16.22
C TYR A 417 -8.63 -2.27 15.94
N LEU A 418 -9.02 -2.10 14.69
CA LEU A 418 -10.42 -1.87 14.31
C LEU A 418 -11.31 -3.06 14.70
N TRP A 419 -10.84 -4.29 14.48
CA TRP A 419 -11.57 -5.50 14.88
C TRP A 419 -11.83 -5.53 16.39
N LEU A 420 -10.82 -5.25 17.23
CA LEU A 420 -10.97 -5.22 18.68
C LEU A 420 -11.96 -4.15 19.14
N ASN A 421 -12.01 -3.01 18.47
CA ASN A 421 -13.01 -1.97 18.73
C ASN A 421 -14.43 -2.44 18.36
N ALA A 422 -14.60 -3.04 17.19
CA ALA A 422 -15.89 -3.60 16.78
C ALA A 422 -16.36 -4.71 17.76
N GLU A 423 -15.47 -5.61 18.15
CA GLU A 423 -15.71 -6.63 19.17
C GLU A 423 -16.16 -6.03 20.50
N LYS A 424 -15.45 -5.00 21.00
CA LYS A 424 -15.77 -4.33 22.27
C LYS A 424 -17.13 -3.64 22.22
N GLY A 425 -17.42 -2.91 21.14
CA GLY A 425 -18.70 -2.25 20.93
C GLY A 425 -19.86 -3.22 20.86
N LEU A 426 -19.73 -4.27 20.04
CA LEU A 426 -20.73 -5.34 19.91
C LEU A 426 -20.98 -6.03 21.25
N LYS A 427 -19.92 -6.40 21.97
CA LYS A 427 -20.06 -7.01 23.29
C LYS A 427 -20.84 -6.09 24.23
N SER A 428 -20.48 -4.81 24.32
CA SER A 428 -21.15 -3.84 25.18
C SER A 428 -22.64 -3.68 24.81
N SER A 429 -23.00 -3.56 23.52
CA SER A 429 -24.40 -3.43 23.06
C SER A 429 -25.22 -4.68 23.36
N LEU A 430 -24.66 -5.88 23.18
CA LEU A 430 -25.37 -7.16 23.38
C LEU A 430 -25.54 -7.50 24.87
N THR A 431 -24.66 -6.99 25.77
CA THR A 431 -24.71 -7.27 27.23
C THR A 431 -25.45 -6.20 28.02
N GLY A 432 -25.98 -5.16 27.37
CA GLY A 432 -26.66 -4.04 28.04
C GLY A 432 -25.72 -3.18 28.87
N GLY A 433 -24.45 -3.03 28.46
CA GLY A 433 -23.47 -2.15 29.14
C GLY A 433 -22.98 -2.62 30.52
N LYS A 434 -23.39 -3.79 30.96
CA LYS A 434 -22.84 -4.37 32.20
C LYS A 434 -21.43 -4.93 31.90
N ASN A 435 -20.43 -4.19 32.34
CA ASN A 435 -19.02 -4.64 32.36
C ASN A 435 -18.77 -5.65 33.47
#